data_411bb9f237e1bf83252e342f704b19ed
#
_entry.id   411bb9f237e1bf83252e342f704b19ed
#
_cell.length_a   1.000
_cell.length_b   1.000
_cell.length_c   1.000
_cell.angle_alpha   90.00
_cell.angle_beta   90.00
_cell.angle_gamma   90.00
#
_symmetry.space_group_name_H-M   'P 1'
#
loop_
_entity.id
_entity.type
_entity.pdbx_description
1 polymer ?
#
loop_
_entity_poly.entity_id
_entity_poly.type
_entity_poly.pdbx_seq_one_letter_code
_entity_poly.pdbx_strand_id
1 'polypeptide(L)'
;MRRRRRTALLAAAAAVALVAAGCGAEEFPNDPRPPAPVQLSAAVNAKKVLIAATLPNGTPVGAGLANFTISNQTSDPVALTFSGVTDDTTDPIIAEGELNIQLDLVEGPYTVRADNPAINAADFVVGPERPSAQNDLLLP
;
A
#
# COMPACT_ATOMS: atom_id res chain seq x y z
N MET A 1 5.03 57.80 44.73
CA MET A 1 4.74 57.60 43.29
C MET A 1 5.78 56.75 42.52
N ARG A 2 6.96 56.41 42.99
CA ARG A 2 7.99 55.62 42.33
C ARG A 2 7.77 54.08 42.35
N ARG A 3 6.98 53.51 43.23
CA ARG A 3 6.75 52.06 43.34
C ARG A 3 5.76 51.52 42.33
N ARG A 4 4.80 52.30 41.84
CA ARG A 4 3.79 51.84 40.84
C ARG A 4 4.32 51.68 39.40
N ARG A 5 5.41 52.42 39.06
CA ARG A 5 6.02 52.33 37.73
C ARG A 5 6.91 51.09 37.54
N ARG A 6 7.46 50.52 38.63
CA ARG A 6 8.32 49.34 38.56
C ARG A 6 7.53 48.05 38.38
N THR A 7 6.32 47.97 38.93
CA THR A 7 5.41 46.81 38.75
C THR A 7 4.80 46.73 37.35
N ALA A 8 4.55 47.87 36.70
CA ALA A 8 4.03 47.90 35.34
C ALA A 8 5.06 47.43 34.28
N LEU A 9 6.36 47.73 34.49
CA LEU A 9 7.44 47.30 33.63
C LEU A 9 7.72 45.79 33.74
N LEU A 10 7.57 45.17 34.89
CA LEU A 10 7.72 43.73 35.08
C LEU A 10 6.57 42.94 34.48
N ALA A 11 5.35 43.47 34.48
CA ALA A 11 4.20 42.82 33.85
C ALA A 11 4.29 42.85 32.31
N ALA A 12 4.85 43.91 31.73
CA ALA A 12 5.05 43.98 30.27
C ALA A 12 6.16 43.03 29.76
N ALA A 13 7.22 42.84 30.56
CA ALA A 13 8.28 41.88 30.21
C ALA A 13 7.83 40.41 30.26
N ALA A 14 6.92 40.06 31.19
CA ALA A 14 6.35 38.71 31.29
C ALA A 14 5.41 38.40 30.14
N ALA A 15 4.66 39.39 29.62
CA ALA A 15 3.74 39.19 28.48
C ALA A 15 4.47 38.96 27.15
N VAL A 16 5.64 39.58 26.96
CA VAL A 16 6.46 39.37 25.74
C VAL A 16 7.14 38.00 25.73
N ALA A 17 7.49 37.43 26.89
CA ALA A 17 8.11 36.10 26.98
C ALA A 17 7.12 34.96 26.65
N LEU A 18 5.81 35.15 26.86
CA LEU A 18 4.79 34.14 26.54
C LEU A 18 4.46 34.03 25.04
N VAL A 19 4.71 35.09 24.26
CA VAL A 19 4.45 35.07 22.80
C VAL A 19 5.58 34.35 22.02
N ALA A 20 6.80 34.30 22.60
CA ALA A 20 7.94 33.63 21.97
C ALA A 20 7.96 32.10 22.15
N ALA A 21 7.11 31.53 23.00
CA ALA A 21 7.02 30.09 23.24
C ALA A 21 5.99 29.39 22.34
N GLY A 22 5.32 30.10 21.42
CA GLY A 22 4.23 29.61 20.61
C GLY A 22 4.59 29.08 19.21
N CYS A 23 5.87 29.11 18.82
CA CYS A 23 6.32 28.46 17.59
C CYS A 23 7.15 27.23 17.95
N GLY A 24 6.50 26.22 18.51
CA GLY A 24 7.04 24.88 18.50
C GLY A 24 7.05 24.42 17.04
N ALA A 25 8.22 24.45 16.38
CA ALA A 25 8.43 23.68 15.17
C ALA A 25 8.36 22.21 15.60
N GLU A 26 7.17 21.63 15.54
CA GLU A 26 7.05 20.18 15.57
C GLU A 26 7.74 19.67 14.31
N GLU A 27 8.94 19.12 14.49
CA GLU A 27 9.61 18.37 13.45
C GLU A 27 8.80 17.10 13.23
N PHE A 28 7.83 17.15 12.31
CA PHE A 28 7.18 15.94 11.82
C PHE A 28 8.23 15.16 11.02
N PRO A 29 8.49 13.89 11.37
CA PRO A 29 9.38 13.08 10.57
C PRO A 29 8.85 13.06 9.13
N ASN A 30 9.69 13.49 8.19
CA ASN A 30 9.36 13.48 6.77
C ASN A 30 9.63 12.08 6.20
N ASP A 31 8.91 11.09 6.72
CA ASP A 31 9.00 9.72 6.24
C ASP A 31 8.50 9.66 4.79
N PRO A 32 9.23 8.98 3.90
CA PRO A 32 8.79 8.79 2.52
C PRO A 32 7.41 8.13 2.49
N ARG A 33 6.51 8.65 1.67
CA ARG A 33 5.20 8.01 1.48
C ARG A 33 5.39 6.64 0.83
N PRO A 34 4.62 5.62 1.25
CA PRO A 34 4.67 4.33 0.58
C PRO A 34 4.32 4.49 -0.92
N PRO A 35 4.78 3.57 -1.79
CA PRO A 35 4.41 3.55 -3.19
C PRO A 35 2.89 3.53 -3.37
N ALA A 36 2.39 4.19 -4.41
CA ALA A 36 0.97 4.10 -4.76
C ALA A 36 0.59 2.65 -5.07
N PRO A 37 -0.61 2.17 -4.67
CA PRO A 37 -1.06 0.83 -4.99
C PRO A 37 -1.10 0.59 -6.51
N VAL A 38 -0.56 -0.53 -6.97
CA VAL A 38 -0.64 -0.93 -8.39
C VAL A 38 -1.91 -1.75 -8.62
N GLN A 39 -2.53 -1.59 -9.79
CA GLN A 39 -3.70 -2.38 -10.19
C GLN A 39 -3.23 -3.59 -10.97
N LEU A 40 -3.56 -4.78 -10.49
CA LEU A 40 -3.24 -6.06 -11.11
C LEU A 40 -4.53 -6.85 -11.36
N SER A 41 -4.44 -7.82 -12.25
CA SER A 41 -5.56 -8.72 -12.50
C SER A 41 -5.14 -10.17 -12.44
N ALA A 42 -6.08 -11.00 -12.02
CA ALA A 42 -5.98 -12.44 -12.04
C ALA A 42 -7.28 -13.03 -12.60
N ALA A 43 -7.18 -14.21 -13.18
CA ALA A 43 -8.35 -14.98 -13.57
C ALA A 43 -8.11 -16.46 -13.27
N VAL A 44 -9.17 -17.15 -12.90
CA VAL A 44 -9.16 -18.60 -12.74
C VAL A 44 -10.18 -19.23 -13.68
N ASN A 45 -9.76 -20.16 -14.48
CA ASN A 45 -10.64 -20.96 -15.34
C ASN A 45 -10.51 -22.44 -14.96
N ALA A 46 -11.28 -23.32 -15.62
CA ALA A 46 -11.30 -24.75 -15.33
C ALA A 46 -9.94 -25.48 -15.51
N LYS A 47 -8.94 -24.83 -16.10
CA LYS A 47 -7.64 -25.46 -16.38
C LYS A 47 -6.50 -24.85 -15.59
N LYS A 48 -6.51 -23.54 -15.37
CA LYS A 48 -5.38 -22.82 -14.78
C LYS A 48 -5.76 -21.48 -14.17
N VAL A 49 -4.91 -21.01 -13.27
CA VAL A 49 -4.84 -19.63 -12.82
C VAL A 49 -4.04 -18.81 -13.84
N LEU A 50 -4.43 -17.58 -14.05
CA LEU A 50 -3.76 -16.59 -14.90
C LEU A 50 -3.48 -15.35 -14.03
N ILE A 51 -2.26 -14.83 -14.08
CA ILE A 51 -1.85 -13.63 -13.34
C ILE A 51 -1.25 -12.62 -14.31
N ALA A 52 -1.73 -11.40 -14.27
CA ALA A 52 -1.15 -10.27 -14.99
C ALA A 52 -0.36 -9.39 -13.98
N ALA A 53 0.89 -9.81 -13.71
CA ALA A 53 1.80 -9.14 -12.79
C ALA A 53 3.07 -8.59 -13.48
N THR A 54 3.00 -8.42 -14.79
CA THR A 54 4.07 -7.84 -15.60
C THR A 54 3.61 -6.50 -16.16
N LEU A 55 4.46 -5.50 -16.03
CA LEU A 55 4.22 -4.16 -16.57
C LEU A 55 4.27 -4.17 -18.12
N PRO A 56 3.71 -3.15 -18.79
CA PRO A 56 3.71 -3.08 -20.27
C PRO A 56 5.10 -3.10 -20.90
N ASN A 57 6.13 -2.69 -20.17
CA ASN A 57 7.54 -2.75 -20.61
C ASN A 57 8.17 -4.14 -20.43
N GLY A 58 7.44 -5.15 -19.97
CA GLY A 58 7.93 -6.51 -19.75
C GLY A 58 8.64 -6.74 -18.42
N THR A 59 8.74 -5.71 -17.55
CA THR A 59 9.34 -5.88 -16.23
C THR A 59 8.33 -6.42 -15.21
N PRO A 60 8.78 -7.21 -14.20
CA PRO A 60 7.92 -7.61 -13.09
C PRO A 60 7.34 -6.40 -12.35
N VAL A 61 6.15 -6.56 -11.79
CA VAL A 61 5.62 -5.57 -10.85
C VAL A 61 6.55 -5.45 -9.64
N GLY A 62 6.80 -4.23 -9.17
CA GLY A 62 7.64 -4.01 -7.98
C GLY A 62 6.87 -4.22 -6.66
N ALA A 63 7.62 -4.46 -5.59
CA ALA A 63 7.09 -4.62 -4.23
C ALA A 63 6.28 -3.41 -3.75
N GLY A 64 5.38 -3.64 -2.80
CA GLY A 64 4.45 -2.68 -2.20
C GLY A 64 2.99 -3.06 -2.44
N LEU A 65 2.06 -2.20 -2.01
CA LEU A 65 0.62 -2.48 -2.08
C LEU A 65 0.14 -2.70 -3.53
N ALA A 66 -0.60 -3.79 -3.72
CA ALA A 66 -1.22 -4.16 -5.00
C ALA A 66 -2.72 -4.45 -4.79
N ASN A 67 -3.55 -3.90 -5.66
CA ASN A 67 -4.97 -4.21 -5.72
C ASN A 67 -5.19 -5.23 -6.84
N PHE A 68 -5.63 -6.42 -6.50
CA PHE A 68 -5.98 -7.46 -7.45
C PHE A 68 -7.47 -7.45 -7.70
N THR A 69 -7.85 -7.41 -8.97
CA THR A 69 -9.18 -7.80 -9.43
C THR A 69 -9.09 -9.24 -9.93
N ILE A 70 -9.78 -10.15 -9.28
CA ILE A 70 -9.74 -11.59 -9.54
C ILE A 70 -11.08 -12.02 -10.13
N SER A 71 -11.07 -12.62 -11.32
CA SER A 71 -12.26 -13.14 -11.98
C SER A 71 -12.29 -14.65 -11.90
N ASN A 72 -13.34 -15.21 -11.32
CA ASN A 72 -13.62 -16.65 -11.36
C ASN A 72 -14.45 -16.98 -12.60
N GLN A 73 -13.85 -17.68 -13.57
CA GLN A 73 -14.47 -18.12 -14.81
C GLN A 73 -14.88 -19.60 -14.77
N THR A 74 -14.99 -20.16 -13.56
CA THR A 74 -15.46 -21.55 -13.36
C THR A 74 -16.91 -21.58 -12.93
N SER A 75 -17.55 -22.74 -13.05
CA SER A 75 -18.93 -22.97 -12.61
C SER A 75 -19.09 -23.18 -11.11
N ASP A 76 -17.97 -23.24 -10.37
CA ASP A 76 -17.94 -23.49 -8.93
C ASP A 76 -17.23 -22.35 -8.19
N PRO A 77 -17.54 -22.11 -6.91
CA PRO A 77 -16.75 -21.19 -6.09
C PRO A 77 -15.30 -21.67 -5.97
N VAL A 78 -14.35 -20.74 -6.00
CA VAL A 78 -12.91 -21.05 -5.93
C VAL A 78 -12.22 -20.05 -4.98
N ALA A 79 -11.39 -20.55 -4.07
CA ALA A 79 -10.46 -19.74 -3.29
C ALA A 79 -9.07 -19.81 -3.90
N LEU A 80 -8.34 -18.69 -3.87
CA LEU A 80 -6.96 -18.62 -4.32
C LEU A 80 -6.02 -18.40 -3.14
N THR A 81 -4.92 -19.15 -3.11
CA THR A 81 -3.82 -18.95 -2.17
C THR A 81 -2.62 -18.39 -2.92
N PHE A 82 -2.15 -17.22 -2.49
CA PHE A 82 -0.92 -16.59 -2.91
C PHE A 82 0.17 -17.04 -1.94
N SER A 83 1.14 -17.79 -2.40
CA SER A 83 2.27 -18.26 -1.59
C SER A 83 3.57 -17.68 -2.10
N GLY A 84 4.33 -17.06 -1.21
CA GLY A 84 5.60 -16.43 -1.54
C GLY A 84 6.40 -16.06 -0.29
N VAL A 85 6.87 -14.83 -0.22
CA VAL A 85 7.50 -14.31 1.00
C VAL A 85 6.45 -14.15 2.10
N THR A 86 5.24 -13.79 1.73
CA THR A 86 4.04 -13.82 2.57
C THR A 86 3.00 -14.73 1.93
N ASP A 87 2.18 -15.38 2.77
CA ASP A 87 1.09 -16.23 2.31
C ASP A 87 -0.26 -15.56 2.62
N ASP A 88 -1.10 -15.45 1.59
CA ASP A 88 -2.44 -14.89 1.70
C ASP A 88 -3.45 -15.80 0.97
N THR A 89 -4.62 -15.96 1.55
CA THR A 89 -5.71 -16.75 0.95
C THR A 89 -6.97 -15.91 0.84
N THR A 90 -7.61 -15.93 -0.32
CA THR A 90 -8.86 -15.22 -0.55
C THR A 90 -10.03 -15.92 0.11
N ASP A 91 -11.10 -15.16 0.36
CA ASP A 91 -12.42 -15.78 0.53
C ASP A 91 -12.82 -16.51 -0.77
N PRO A 92 -13.73 -17.50 -0.70
CA PRO A 92 -14.26 -18.17 -1.88
C PRO A 92 -14.92 -17.16 -2.84
N ILE A 93 -14.41 -17.10 -4.07
CA ILE A 93 -14.97 -16.29 -5.14
C ILE A 93 -16.12 -17.07 -5.77
N ILE A 94 -17.30 -16.50 -5.79
CA ILE A 94 -18.49 -17.18 -6.35
C ILE A 94 -18.26 -17.55 -7.81
N ALA A 95 -18.97 -18.59 -8.26
CA ALA A 95 -18.94 -19.00 -9.68
C ALA A 95 -19.24 -17.82 -10.61
N GLU A 96 -18.44 -17.67 -11.67
CA GLU A 96 -18.57 -16.60 -12.66
C GLU A 96 -18.54 -15.17 -12.05
N GLY A 97 -17.95 -15.02 -10.85
CA GLY A 97 -17.89 -13.79 -10.10
C GLY A 97 -16.52 -13.14 -10.06
N GLU A 98 -16.46 -12.00 -9.37
CA GLU A 98 -15.24 -11.23 -9.18
C GLU A 98 -15.01 -10.92 -7.70
N LEU A 99 -13.73 -10.79 -7.33
CA LEU A 99 -13.28 -10.36 -6.02
C LEU A 99 -12.17 -9.34 -6.17
N ASN A 100 -12.23 -8.26 -5.38
CA ASN A 100 -11.14 -7.30 -5.25
C ASN A 100 -10.46 -7.50 -3.91
N ILE A 101 -9.15 -7.68 -3.91
CA ILE A 101 -8.33 -7.80 -2.71
C ILE A 101 -7.13 -6.87 -2.79
N GLN A 102 -6.61 -6.47 -1.64
CA GLN A 102 -5.36 -5.74 -1.54
C GLN A 102 -4.33 -6.62 -0.84
N LEU A 103 -3.16 -6.76 -1.46
CA LEU A 103 -2.02 -7.50 -0.93
C LEU A 103 -0.81 -6.58 -0.85
N ASP A 104 0.00 -6.76 0.19
CA ASP A 104 1.31 -6.11 0.30
C ASP A 104 2.38 -7.06 -0.24
N LEU A 105 2.78 -6.84 -1.48
CA LEU A 105 3.73 -7.70 -2.18
C LEU A 105 5.15 -7.39 -1.75
N VAL A 106 5.89 -8.42 -1.35
CA VAL A 106 7.32 -8.36 -1.03
C VAL A 106 8.12 -8.90 -2.21
N GLU A 107 9.31 -8.35 -2.46
CA GLU A 107 10.21 -8.81 -3.53
C GLU A 107 10.50 -10.31 -3.42
N GLY A 108 10.29 -11.03 -4.51
CA GLY A 108 10.54 -12.47 -4.60
C GLY A 108 9.53 -13.22 -5.49
N PRO A 109 9.67 -14.54 -5.56
CA PRO A 109 8.77 -15.40 -6.32
C PRO A 109 7.47 -15.65 -5.55
N TYR A 110 6.37 -15.73 -6.29
CA TYR A 110 5.05 -16.11 -5.79
C TYR A 110 4.44 -17.19 -6.67
N THR A 111 3.71 -18.10 -6.02
CA THR A 111 2.86 -19.11 -6.68
C THR A 111 1.42 -18.90 -6.26
N VAL A 112 0.50 -18.85 -7.20
CA VAL A 112 -0.95 -18.72 -6.93
C VAL A 112 -1.65 -20.01 -7.28
N ARG A 113 -2.32 -20.61 -6.31
CA ARG A 113 -3.02 -21.88 -6.41
C ARG A 113 -4.49 -21.72 -6.11
N ALA A 114 -5.32 -22.43 -6.88
CA ALA A 114 -6.71 -22.64 -6.53
C ALA A 114 -6.83 -23.78 -5.49
N ASP A 115 -7.87 -23.72 -4.67
CA ASP A 115 -8.25 -24.80 -3.74
C ASP A 115 -8.66 -26.09 -4.48
N ASN A 116 -9.03 -25.99 -5.75
CA ASN A 116 -9.26 -27.14 -6.63
C ASN A 116 -7.93 -27.62 -7.26
N PRO A 117 -7.43 -28.83 -6.89
CA PRO A 117 -6.15 -29.33 -7.38
C PRO A 117 -6.12 -29.66 -8.89
N ALA A 118 -7.27 -29.73 -9.55
CA ALA A 118 -7.34 -29.92 -11.01
C ALA A 118 -6.99 -28.64 -11.80
N ILE A 119 -6.94 -27.48 -11.13
CA ILE A 119 -6.59 -26.19 -11.72
C ILE A 119 -5.10 -25.96 -11.55
N ASN A 120 -4.37 -25.80 -12.65
CA ASN A 120 -2.94 -25.54 -12.60
C ASN A 120 -2.64 -24.18 -11.95
N ALA A 121 -1.63 -24.14 -11.08
CA ALA A 121 -1.12 -22.91 -10.47
C ALA A 121 -0.48 -22.00 -11.51
N ALA A 122 -0.34 -20.72 -11.12
CA ALA A 122 0.44 -19.72 -11.85
C ALA A 122 1.56 -19.20 -10.97
N ASP A 123 2.72 -18.95 -11.58
CA ASP A 123 3.86 -18.33 -10.93
C ASP A 123 4.06 -16.91 -11.47
N PHE A 124 4.51 -16.00 -10.57
CA PHE A 124 4.98 -14.68 -10.97
C PHE A 124 6.10 -14.21 -10.04
N VAL A 125 6.81 -13.18 -10.44
CA VAL A 125 7.91 -12.60 -9.66
C VAL A 125 7.57 -11.16 -9.34
N VAL A 126 7.82 -10.78 -8.10
CA VAL A 126 7.77 -9.39 -7.64
C VAL A 126 9.18 -8.83 -7.63
N GLY A 127 9.38 -7.73 -8.31
CA GLY A 127 10.65 -7.01 -8.37
C GLY A 127 10.90 -6.12 -7.16
N PRO A 128 11.97 -5.30 -7.20
CA PRO A 128 12.32 -4.38 -6.12
C PRO A 128 11.18 -3.44 -5.75
N GLU A 129 11.25 -2.88 -4.53
CA GLU A 129 10.27 -1.92 -4.05
C GLU A 129 10.11 -0.74 -5.03
N ARG A 130 8.87 -0.36 -5.26
CA ARG A 130 8.52 0.77 -6.12
C ARG A 130 8.91 2.09 -5.46
N PRO A 131 9.27 3.13 -6.24
CA PRO A 131 9.62 4.44 -5.69
C PRO A 131 8.45 5.03 -4.90
N SER A 132 8.78 5.82 -3.89
CA SER A 132 7.81 6.57 -3.09
C SER A 132 6.90 7.44 -3.96
N ALA A 133 5.61 7.50 -3.64
CA ALA A 133 4.64 8.39 -4.27
C ALA A 133 4.87 9.88 -3.97
N GLN A 134 5.84 10.22 -3.13
CA GLN A 134 6.12 11.60 -2.72
C GLN A 134 6.60 12.47 -3.89
N ASN A 135 7.27 11.88 -4.87
CA ASN A 135 7.80 12.59 -6.03
C ASN A 135 6.74 12.90 -7.10
N ASP A 136 5.61 12.19 -7.09
CA ASP A 136 4.54 12.38 -8.08
C ASP A 136 3.80 13.73 -7.92
N LEU A 137 3.93 14.35 -6.75
CA LEU A 137 3.32 15.66 -6.44
C LEU A 137 4.21 16.86 -6.77
N LEU A 138 5.45 16.63 -7.22
CA LEU A 138 6.43 17.68 -7.51
C LEU A 138 6.57 17.99 -8.99
N LEU A 139 5.75 17.42 -9.85
CA LEU A 139 5.73 17.75 -11.27
C LEU A 139 4.95 19.06 -11.48
N PRO A 140 5.52 20.02 -12.21
CA PRO A 140 4.90 21.31 -12.49
C PRO A 140 3.66 21.17 -13.38
#